data_58eb5ac80198246cdeb13f430323062c
#
_entry.id   58eb5ac80198246cdeb13f430323062c
#
_cell.length_a   1.000
_cell.length_b   1.000
_cell.length_c   1.000
_cell.angle_alpha   90.00
_cell.angle_beta   90.00
_cell.angle_gamma   90.00
#
_symmetry.space_group_name_H-M   'P 1'
#
loop_
_entity.id
_entity.type
_entity.pdbx_description
1 polymer ?
#
loop_
_entity_poly.entity_id
_entity_poly.type
_entity_poly.pdbx_seq_one_letter_code
_entity_poly.pdbx_strand_id
1 'polypeptide(L)'
;MKNENVFLWDGKINIPKDGELIKLKSDHSIEVPDNPIIPFISGDGIGPEITPVMLNVVNAAMEKAYRDEKKIYWVEAIAGDKAESNGLERMPAETLELLKRSVVSIKGPLGTPVGKPGKSLNSILRQSMDFYSAIRPVYYLGQPTPIPDPERVDVTIFRENSDDVYMAIEYMAGSEGAKKVRNFFIKDMGVKNDAIPEDAGITIKPMSEFKTKRHVRKAFRYAVDNGKKSIAVAGKGNIMKATEGAFLNWAFEVAKEDEFKDKISTEAGTSSGKIKLSKVITDQMLMQLVLNPNAYDIIITQNLNGDYISDLASALVGGPGFVPSGNIGDGYALFESTHGVGMDIAGKGIANPLSITLSGAMMLEYIGFNEAAKLVYDAVKRTIYQGNGTRDIYTGFEKLDKKAVELSTVEFGRHIIKEI
;
A
#
# COMPACT_ATOMS: atom_id res chain seq x y z
N MET A 1 -15.67 25.10 2.65
CA MET A 1 -15.30 25.56 1.30
C MET A 1 -16.00 24.65 0.30
N LYS A 2 -16.70 25.17 -0.70
CA LYS A 2 -17.16 24.34 -1.81
C LYS A 2 -15.90 23.98 -2.63
N ASN A 3 -15.56 22.71 -2.66
CA ASN A 3 -14.44 22.22 -3.46
C ASN A 3 -14.88 22.18 -4.93
N GLU A 4 -14.72 23.27 -5.67
CA GLU A 4 -15.09 23.40 -7.07
C GLU A 4 -14.36 22.41 -8.00
N ASN A 5 -13.31 21.78 -7.50
CA ASN A 5 -12.50 20.78 -8.18
C ASN A 5 -12.83 19.32 -7.78
N VAL A 6 -13.91 19.08 -7.02
CA VAL A 6 -14.36 17.74 -6.62
C VAL A 6 -15.67 17.40 -7.27
N PHE A 7 -15.66 16.43 -8.16
CA PHE A 7 -16.80 15.97 -8.98
C PHE A 7 -17.30 14.65 -8.42
N LEU A 8 -18.34 14.74 -7.60
CA LEU A 8 -18.96 13.58 -6.96
C LEU A 8 -19.81 12.78 -7.95
N TRP A 9 -19.93 11.49 -7.71
CA TRP A 9 -20.83 10.62 -8.44
C TRP A 9 -22.30 10.95 -8.08
N ASP A 10 -23.14 11.17 -9.09
CA ASP A 10 -24.58 11.51 -8.96
C ASP A 10 -25.48 10.60 -9.82
N GLY A 11 -25.09 9.36 -10.01
CA GLY A 11 -25.71 8.40 -10.92
C GLY A 11 -24.86 8.11 -12.15
N LYS A 12 -23.82 8.91 -12.37
CA LYS A 12 -22.81 8.74 -13.42
C LYS A 12 -21.46 9.31 -12.98
N ILE A 13 -20.42 8.98 -13.73
CA ILE A 13 -19.09 9.58 -13.57
C ILE A 13 -19.09 10.97 -14.23
N ASN A 14 -18.75 11.99 -13.45
CA ASN A 14 -18.70 13.38 -13.89
C ASN A 14 -17.26 13.81 -14.20
N ILE A 15 -16.90 13.85 -15.49
CA ILE A 15 -15.57 14.26 -15.94
C ILE A 15 -15.53 15.78 -16.12
N PRO A 16 -14.63 16.52 -15.43
CA PRO A 16 -14.47 17.97 -15.59
C PRO A 16 -13.95 18.34 -16.98
N LYS A 17 -14.37 19.49 -17.48
CA LYS A 17 -13.91 19.99 -18.78
C LYS A 17 -12.52 20.63 -18.72
N ASP A 18 -12.17 21.19 -17.54
CA ASP A 18 -10.92 21.94 -17.33
C ASP A 18 -9.78 21.06 -16.81
N GLY A 19 -10.05 19.78 -16.55
CA GLY A 19 -9.05 18.80 -16.16
C GLY A 19 -8.53 18.00 -17.35
N GLU A 20 -7.30 17.51 -17.24
CA GLU A 20 -6.65 16.68 -18.26
C GLU A 20 -6.22 15.33 -17.68
N LEU A 21 -6.29 14.28 -18.50
CA LEU A 21 -5.82 12.95 -18.11
C LEU A 21 -4.28 12.90 -18.12
N ILE A 22 -3.71 12.23 -17.12
CA ILE A 22 -2.30 11.84 -17.13
C ILE A 22 -2.08 10.87 -18.30
N LYS A 23 -0.99 11.06 -19.06
CA LYS A 23 -0.66 10.20 -20.20
C LYS A 23 0.43 9.21 -19.83
N LEU A 24 0.20 7.95 -20.15
CA LEU A 24 1.21 6.90 -20.08
C LEU A 24 1.98 6.82 -21.40
N LYS A 25 3.30 6.97 -21.35
CA LYS A 25 4.20 6.84 -22.52
C LYS A 25 4.58 5.38 -22.76
N SER A 26 5.13 5.11 -23.94
CA SER A 26 5.54 3.75 -24.34
C SER A 26 6.70 3.19 -23.50
N ASP A 27 7.49 4.04 -22.88
CA ASP A 27 8.57 3.68 -21.95
C ASP A 27 8.09 3.53 -20.50
N HIS A 28 6.77 3.55 -20.29
CA HIS A 28 6.11 3.50 -18.99
C HIS A 28 6.33 4.72 -18.08
N SER A 29 6.94 5.79 -18.56
CA SER A 29 6.93 7.07 -17.86
C SER A 29 5.56 7.75 -18.00
N ILE A 30 5.24 8.64 -17.08
CA ILE A 30 3.99 9.40 -17.11
C ILE A 30 4.25 10.86 -17.49
N GLU A 31 3.33 11.45 -18.25
CA GLU A 31 3.29 12.88 -18.53
C GLU A 31 2.11 13.48 -17.77
N VAL A 32 2.42 14.29 -16.77
CA VAL A 32 1.44 14.87 -15.84
C VAL A 32 1.13 16.30 -16.26
N PRO A 33 -0.12 16.64 -16.59
CA PRO A 33 -0.53 18.02 -16.87
C PRO A 33 -0.58 18.85 -15.58
N ASP A 34 -0.65 20.17 -15.70
CA ASP A 34 -0.80 21.06 -14.55
C ASP A 34 -2.16 20.89 -13.84
N ASN A 35 -3.17 20.43 -14.58
CA ASN A 35 -4.52 20.19 -14.08
C ASN A 35 -4.92 18.70 -14.21
N PRO A 36 -4.27 17.76 -13.53
CA PRO A 36 -4.55 16.34 -13.69
C PRO A 36 -5.92 15.95 -13.14
N ILE A 37 -6.62 15.07 -13.86
CA ILE A 37 -7.79 14.36 -13.36
C ILE A 37 -7.31 13.15 -12.56
N ILE A 38 -7.68 13.12 -11.29
CA ILE A 38 -7.37 12.00 -10.37
C ILE A 38 -8.68 11.39 -9.89
N PRO A 39 -9.01 10.16 -10.31
CA PRO A 39 -10.12 9.42 -9.73
C PRO A 39 -9.86 9.08 -8.26
N PHE A 40 -10.93 9.18 -7.46
CA PHE A 40 -10.90 8.66 -6.09
C PHE A 40 -12.10 7.76 -5.80
N ILE A 41 -11.90 6.77 -4.94
CA ILE A 41 -12.96 5.94 -4.38
C ILE A 41 -13.03 6.27 -2.88
N SER A 42 -14.20 6.71 -2.39
CA SER A 42 -14.38 7.06 -0.98
C SER A 42 -14.10 5.89 -0.04
N GLY A 43 -14.42 4.66 -0.47
CA GLY A 43 -14.23 3.43 0.31
C GLY A 43 -15.45 3.08 1.18
N ASP A 44 -15.31 1.97 1.90
CA ASP A 44 -16.32 1.42 2.82
C ASP A 44 -16.01 1.79 4.27
N GLY A 45 -16.96 1.59 5.17
CA GLY A 45 -16.80 1.80 6.62
C GLY A 45 -16.36 3.24 6.97
N ILE A 46 -15.13 3.42 7.48
CA ILE A 46 -14.57 4.75 7.79
C ILE A 46 -14.16 5.55 6.54
N GLY A 47 -14.15 4.94 5.36
CA GLY A 47 -13.74 5.59 4.11
C GLY A 47 -14.43 6.93 3.84
N PRO A 48 -15.78 7.01 3.93
CA PRO A 48 -16.53 8.26 3.75
C PRO A 48 -16.18 9.39 4.74
N GLU A 49 -15.56 9.08 5.88
CA GLU A 49 -15.13 10.07 6.88
C GLU A 49 -13.70 10.57 6.59
N ILE A 50 -12.79 9.67 6.24
CA ILE A 50 -11.35 10.00 6.09
C ILE A 50 -11.00 10.53 4.70
N THR A 51 -11.66 10.06 3.64
CA THR A 51 -11.34 10.47 2.26
C THR A 51 -11.60 11.97 2.02
N PRO A 52 -12.73 12.57 2.44
CA PRO A 52 -12.91 14.03 2.32
C PRO A 52 -11.84 14.85 3.05
N VAL A 53 -11.32 14.35 4.17
CA VAL A 53 -10.22 15.00 4.90
C VAL A 53 -8.96 15.00 4.06
N MET A 54 -8.60 13.88 3.46
CA MET A 54 -7.47 13.77 2.53
C MET A 54 -7.60 14.74 1.36
N LEU A 55 -8.76 14.77 0.68
CA LEU A 55 -9.00 15.69 -0.43
C LEU A 55 -8.78 17.15 -0.03
N ASN A 56 -9.28 17.55 1.15
CA ASN A 56 -9.13 18.92 1.65
C ASN A 56 -7.69 19.27 2.00
N VAL A 57 -6.95 18.34 2.63
CA VAL A 57 -5.54 18.55 2.99
C VAL A 57 -4.67 18.67 1.73
N VAL A 58 -4.86 17.75 0.76
CA VAL A 58 -4.13 17.79 -0.50
C VAL A 58 -4.44 19.07 -1.28
N ASN A 59 -5.72 19.48 -1.37
CA ASN A 59 -6.10 20.72 -2.05
C ASN A 59 -5.46 21.95 -1.38
N ALA A 60 -5.42 22.01 -0.04
CA ALA A 60 -4.79 23.11 0.67
C ALA A 60 -3.26 23.17 0.39
N ALA A 61 -2.61 22.02 0.32
CA ALA A 61 -1.19 21.94 -0.01
C ALA A 61 -0.91 22.35 -1.47
N MET A 62 -1.76 21.93 -2.42
CA MET A 62 -1.67 22.35 -3.83
C MET A 62 -1.84 23.85 -3.98
N GLU A 63 -2.87 24.43 -3.34
CA GLU A 63 -3.13 25.88 -3.36
C GLU A 63 -1.94 26.65 -2.77
N LYS A 64 -1.37 26.18 -1.64
CA LYS A 64 -0.20 26.82 -1.00
C LYS A 64 1.05 26.77 -1.86
N ALA A 65 1.31 25.62 -2.49
CA ALA A 65 2.52 25.38 -3.27
C ALA A 65 2.47 26.07 -4.65
N TYR A 66 1.33 25.98 -5.32
CA TYR A 66 1.22 26.32 -6.74
C TYR A 66 0.18 27.38 -7.06
N ARG A 67 -0.65 27.79 -6.09
CA ARG A 67 -1.76 28.73 -6.29
C ARG A 67 -2.67 28.25 -7.44
N ASP A 68 -2.98 29.15 -8.38
CA ASP A 68 -3.81 28.83 -9.56
C ASP A 68 -3.03 28.17 -10.71
N GLU A 69 -1.71 27.98 -10.58
CA GLU A 69 -0.88 27.41 -11.64
C GLU A 69 -1.11 25.91 -11.84
N LYS A 70 -1.36 25.17 -10.72
CA LYS A 70 -1.61 23.73 -10.74
C LYS A 70 -2.75 23.36 -9.81
N LYS A 71 -3.66 22.50 -10.31
CA LYS A 71 -4.86 22.11 -9.56
C LYS A 71 -5.27 20.69 -9.89
N ILE A 72 -5.48 19.84 -8.89
CA ILE A 72 -6.01 18.49 -9.09
C ILE A 72 -7.52 18.57 -9.26
N TYR A 73 -8.05 17.89 -10.28
CA TYR A 73 -9.47 17.65 -10.47
C TYR A 73 -9.84 16.25 -10.02
N TRP A 74 -10.57 16.17 -8.92
CA TRP A 74 -10.97 14.92 -8.31
C TRP A 74 -12.26 14.40 -8.90
N VAL A 75 -12.28 13.15 -9.36
CA VAL A 75 -13.46 12.51 -9.93
C VAL A 75 -13.82 11.29 -9.11
N GLU A 76 -15.01 11.28 -8.52
CA GLU A 76 -15.47 10.13 -7.74
C GLU A 76 -15.81 8.95 -8.65
N ALA A 77 -15.13 7.83 -8.44
CA ALA A 77 -15.45 6.51 -8.93
C ALA A 77 -16.02 5.69 -7.78
N ILE A 78 -17.15 5.02 -7.98
CA ILE A 78 -17.79 4.27 -6.90
C ILE A 78 -17.42 2.79 -6.94
N ALA A 79 -17.22 2.21 -5.74
CA ALA A 79 -17.02 0.79 -5.52
C ALA A 79 -17.53 0.40 -4.12
N GLY A 80 -17.53 -0.90 -3.82
CA GLY A 80 -17.90 -1.42 -2.51
C GLY A 80 -19.36 -1.18 -2.15
N ASP A 81 -19.61 -0.83 -0.91
CA ASP A 81 -20.94 -0.66 -0.36
C ASP A 81 -21.71 0.48 -1.05
N LYS A 82 -21.02 1.56 -1.46
CA LYS A 82 -21.64 2.66 -2.20
C LYS A 82 -22.15 2.22 -3.58
N ALA A 83 -21.42 1.39 -4.30
CA ALA A 83 -21.88 0.84 -5.57
C ALA A 83 -23.08 -0.11 -5.38
N GLU A 84 -22.98 -1.02 -4.42
CA GLU A 84 -24.05 -1.99 -4.10
C GLU A 84 -25.34 -1.30 -3.67
N SER A 85 -25.26 -0.26 -2.83
CA SER A 85 -26.45 0.51 -2.39
C SER A 85 -27.12 1.31 -3.53
N ASN A 86 -26.43 1.51 -4.64
CA ASN A 86 -26.99 2.12 -5.87
C ASN A 86 -27.38 1.09 -6.92
N GLY A 87 -27.47 -0.20 -6.57
CA GLY A 87 -27.91 -1.28 -7.44
C GLY A 87 -26.88 -1.70 -8.49
N LEU A 88 -25.61 -1.36 -8.30
CA LEU A 88 -24.51 -1.73 -9.18
C LEU A 88 -23.71 -2.90 -8.59
N GLU A 89 -22.88 -3.52 -9.43
CA GLU A 89 -21.85 -4.44 -8.93
C GLU A 89 -20.88 -3.73 -7.98
N ARG A 90 -20.36 -4.45 -6.98
CA ARG A 90 -19.39 -3.88 -6.01
C ARG A 90 -18.12 -3.31 -6.64
N MET A 91 -17.79 -3.71 -7.88
CA MET A 91 -16.74 -3.12 -8.71
C MET A 91 -17.29 -2.88 -10.12
N PRO A 92 -17.92 -1.73 -10.38
CA PRO A 92 -18.48 -1.42 -11.68
C PRO A 92 -17.40 -1.37 -12.77
N ALA A 93 -17.74 -1.84 -13.97
CA ALA A 93 -16.84 -1.81 -15.11
C ALA A 93 -16.40 -0.37 -15.48
N GLU A 94 -17.31 0.61 -15.35
CA GLU A 94 -17.02 2.03 -15.58
C GLU A 94 -15.97 2.57 -14.61
N THR A 95 -15.99 2.12 -13.35
CA THR A 95 -14.96 2.46 -12.35
C THR A 95 -13.60 1.95 -12.82
N LEU A 96 -13.49 0.67 -13.20
CA LEU A 96 -12.23 0.09 -13.69
C LEU A 96 -11.72 0.81 -14.95
N GLU A 97 -12.62 1.17 -15.87
CA GLU A 97 -12.26 1.89 -17.07
C GLU A 97 -11.72 3.30 -16.75
N LEU A 98 -12.38 4.04 -15.87
CA LEU A 98 -11.92 5.35 -15.44
C LEU A 98 -10.53 5.28 -14.79
N LEU A 99 -10.32 4.35 -13.85
CA LEU A 99 -9.01 4.17 -13.20
C LEU A 99 -7.91 3.87 -14.23
N LYS A 100 -8.21 3.02 -15.22
CA LYS A 100 -7.29 2.66 -16.30
C LYS A 100 -6.91 3.86 -17.19
N ARG A 101 -7.91 4.67 -17.56
CA ARG A 101 -7.70 5.86 -18.41
C ARG A 101 -6.94 6.97 -17.69
N SER A 102 -7.10 7.07 -16.37
CA SER A 102 -6.50 8.15 -15.58
C SER A 102 -5.09 7.85 -15.09
N VAL A 103 -4.60 6.61 -15.25
CA VAL A 103 -3.24 6.17 -14.91
C VAL A 103 -2.93 6.21 -13.42
N VAL A 104 -3.25 7.31 -12.74
CA VAL A 104 -3.05 7.51 -11.29
C VAL A 104 -4.39 7.72 -10.60
N SER A 105 -4.57 7.09 -9.45
CA SER A 105 -5.81 7.16 -8.66
C SER A 105 -5.53 6.97 -7.17
N ILE A 106 -6.53 7.27 -6.31
CA ILE A 106 -6.47 7.07 -4.87
C ILE A 106 -7.78 6.50 -4.35
N LYS A 107 -7.73 5.67 -3.29
CA LYS A 107 -8.94 5.11 -2.70
C LYS A 107 -8.86 4.99 -1.17
N GLY A 108 -10.01 5.11 -0.53
CA GLY A 108 -10.23 4.67 0.84
C GLY A 108 -10.27 3.12 0.95
N PRO A 109 -10.47 2.59 2.17
CA PRO A 109 -10.52 1.16 2.41
C PRO A 109 -11.72 0.51 1.72
N LEU A 110 -11.55 -0.69 1.16
CA LEU A 110 -12.65 -1.49 0.59
C LEU A 110 -12.80 -2.80 1.34
N GLY A 111 -14.03 -3.10 1.73
CA GLY A 111 -14.39 -4.30 2.47
C GLY A 111 -14.30 -5.57 1.63
N THR A 112 -13.70 -6.61 2.23
CA THR A 112 -13.74 -7.97 1.70
C THR A 112 -14.69 -8.80 2.57
N PRO A 113 -15.83 -9.29 2.04
CA PRO A 113 -16.73 -10.11 2.82
C PRO A 113 -16.05 -11.39 3.33
N VAL A 114 -16.09 -11.63 4.64
CA VAL A 114 -15.52 -12.83 5.25
C VAL A 114 -16.49 -14.00 5.04
N GLY A 115 -15.98 -15.17 4.62
CA GLY A 115 -16.76 -16.41 4.50
C GLY A 115 -17.70 -16.48 3.31
N LYS A 116 -17.69 -15.52 2.39
CA LYS A 116 -18.43 -15.59 1.12
C LYS A 116 -17.46 -15.90 -0.02
N PRO A 117 -17.88 -16.74 -1.00
CA PRO A 117 -17.09 -16.95 -2.21
C PRO A 117 -16.93 -15.64 -2.99
N GLY A 118 -15.74 -15.38 -3.49
CA GLY A 118 -15.48 -14.23 -4.35
C GLY A 118 -14.09 -13.61 -4.08
N LYS A 119 -13.57 -12.95 -5.10
CA LYS A 119 -12.27 -12.24 -4.96
C LYS A 119 -12.46 -10.93 -4.17
N SER A 120 -11.48 -10.61 -3.35
CA SER A 120 -11.38 -9.28 -2.74
C SER A 120 -11.39 -8.19 -3.81
N LEU A 121 -12.12 -7.09 -3.57
CA LEU A 121 -12.11 -5.92 -4.46
C LEU A 121 -10.70 -5.36 -4.66
N ASN A 122 -9.87 -5.39 -3.62
CA ASN A 122 -8.46 -5.00 -3.70
C ASN A 122 -7.68 -5.94 -4.64
N SER A 123 -7.94 -7.25 -4.59
CA SER A 123 -7.31 -8.22 -5.51
C SER A 123 -7.78 -8.02 -6.96
N ILE A 124 -9.05 -7.69 -7.17
CA ILE A 124 -9.57 -7.34 -8.51
C ILE A 124 -8.83 -6.13 -9.07
N LEU A 125 -8.71 -5.04 -8.30
CA LEU A 125 -7.99 -3.84 -8.72
C LEU A 125 -6.51 -4.15 -9.05
N ARG A 126 -5.81 -4.85 -8.16
CA ARG A 126 -4.39 -5.23 -8.36
C ARG A 126 -4.18 -6.06 -9.62
N GLN A 127 -5.06 -7.03 -9.87
CA GLN A 127 -4.96 -7.89 -11.06
C GLN A 127 -5.38 -7.18 -12.35
N SER A 128 -6.48 -6.40 -12.33
CA SER A 128 -7.00 -5.71 -13.53
C SER A 128 -6.09 -4.63 -14.06
N MET A 129 -5.29 -4.01 -13.15
CA MET A 129 -4.39 -2.89 -13.47
C MET A 129 -2.92 -3.31 -13.44
N ASP A 130 -2.64 -4.60 -13.24
CA ASP A 130 -1.29 -5.16 -13.08
C ASP A 130 -0.42 -4.38 -12.07
N PHE A 131 -1.00 -4.02 -10.92
CA PHE A 131 -0.28 -3.43 -9.80
C PHE A 131 0.56 -4.49 -9.08
N TYR A 132 1.72 -4.79 -9.62
CA TYR A 132 2.55 -5.90 -9.14
C TYR A 132 3.40 -5.58 -7.90
N SER A 133 3.46 -4.34 -7.48
CA SER A 133 4.29 -3.91 -6.34
C SER A 133 3.52 -2.97 -5.42
N ALA A 134 3.27 -3.37 -4.16
CA ALA A 134 2.82 -2.44 -3.14
C ALA A 134 4.03 -1.87 -2.40
N ILE A 135 4.06 -0.55 -2.26
CA ILE A 135 5.11 0.21 -1.59
C ILE A 135 4.51 0.81 -0.32
N ARG A 136 5.08 0.46 0.84
CA ARG A 136 4.62 0.90 2.16
C ARG A 136 5.78 1.49 2.96
N PRO A 137 6.01 2.80 2.90
CA PRO A 137 6.98 3.48 3.76
C PRO A 137 6.46 3.51 5.20
N VAL A 138 7.27 3.05 6.15
CA VAL A 138 6.96 3.04 7.57
C VAL A 138 8.01 3.85 8.30
N TYR A 139 7.61 4.97 8.89
CA TYR A 139 8.49 5.88 9.59
C TYR A 139 7.78 6.63 10.72
N TYR A 140 8.56 7.10 11.67
CA TYR A 140 8.06 7.84 12.83
C TYR A 140 7.78 9.31 12.51
N LEU A 141 6.62 9.81 12.92
CA LEU A 141 6.14 11.17 12.71
C LEU A 141 5.99 11.99 14.00
N GLY A 142 6.31 11.41 15.16
CA GLY A 142 6.09 12.04 16.47
C GLY A 142 4.89 11.46 17.25
N GLN A 143 4.12 10.52 16.67
CA GLN A 143 2.95 9.88 17.30
C GLN A 143 3.37 8.96 18.45
N PRO A 144 2.44 8.61 19.36
CA PRO A 144 2.67 7.60 20.39
C PRO A 144 2.94 6.23 19.79
N THR A 145 3.91 5.51 20.33
CA THR A 145 4.33 4.19 19.82
C THR A 145 4.54 3.20 20.96
N PRO A 146 4.46 1.88 20.70
CA PRO A 146 4.70 0.85 21.72
C PRO A 146 6.18 0.59 21.99
N ILE A 147 7.11 1.15 21.18
CA ILE A 147 8.56 0.93 21.35
C ILE A 147 9.26 2.18 21.91
N PRO A 148 10.37 2.03 22.65
CA PRO A 148 11.05 3.16 23.31
C PRO A 148 11.76 4.12 22.35
N ASP A 149 12.30 3.61 21.23
CA ASP A 149 13.11 4.37 20.28
C ASP A 149 12.48 4.37 18.88
N PRO A 150 11.28 4.99 18.70
CA PRO A 150 10.53 4.90 17.43
C PRO A 150 11.19 5.64 16.26
N GLU A 151 12.06 6.60 16.52
CA GLU A 151 12.86 7.30 15.51
C GLU A 151 13.84 6.39 14.77
N ARG A 152 14.09 5.20 15.28
CA ARG A 152 14.87 4.16 14.60
C ARG A 152 14.09 3.45 13.49
N VAL A 153 12.77 3.63 13.42
CA VAL A 153 11.91 3.03 12.39
C VAL A 153 11.87 3.94 11.17
N ASP A 154 12.59 3.56 10.14
CA ASP A 154 12.53 4.14 8.79
C ASP A 154 12.79 3.02 7.77
N VAL A 155 11.75 2.31 7.38
CA VAL A 155 11.83 1.18 6.47
C VAL A 155 10.74 1.24 5.41
N THR A 156 11.10 0.97 4.16
CA THR A 156 10.12 0.85 3.08
C THR A 156 9.92 -0.61 2.70
N ILE A 157 8.68 -1.09 2.78
CA ILE A 157 8.34 -2.47 2.45
C ILE A 157 7.81 -2.52 1.02
N PHE A 158 8.45 -3.34 0.20
CA PHE A 158 8.04 -3.72 -1.15
C PHE A 158 7.39 -5.09 -1.09
N ARG A 159 6.06 -5.12 -1.18
CA ARG A 159 5.23 -6.32 -1.21
C ARG A 159 4.88 -6.67 -2.64
N GLU A 160 5.21 -7.86 -3.09
CA GLU A 160 4.77 -8.39 -4.37
C GLU A 160 3.25 -8.63 -4.34
N ASN A 161 2.50 -8.24 -5.38
CA ASN A 161 1.05 -8.25 -5.38
C ASN A 161 0.41 -9.18 -6.44
N SER A 162 1.19 -9.80 -7.30
CA SER A 162 0.66 -10.46 -8.50
C SER A 162 0.72 -12.00 -8.47
N ASP A 163 1.35 -12.57 -7.45
CA ASP A 163 1.46 -14.01 -7.20
C ASP A 163 1.03 -14.37 -5.77
N ASP A 164 1.42 -15.53 -5.30
CA ASP A 164 1.18 -16.07 -3.96
C ASP A 164 -0.26 -16.60 -3.78
N VAL A 165 -0.65 -16.92 -2.57
CA VAL A 165 -1.99 -17.44 -2.21
C VAL A 165 -3.12 -16.45 -2.55
N TYR A 166 -2.81 -15.18 -2.73
CA TYR A 166 -3.75 -14.15 -3.19
C TYR A 166 -4.27 -14.34 -4.62
N MET A 167 -3.73 -15.32 -5.36
CA MET A 167 -4.33 -15.78 -6.63
C MET A 167 -5.67 -16.47 -6.41
N ALA A 168 -6.02 -16.82 -5.16
CA ALA A 168 -7.27 -17.45 -4.75
C ALA A 168 -7.55 -18.76 -5.51
N ILE A 169 -6.51 -19.56 -5.77
CA ILE A 169 -6.64 -20.90 -6.30
C ILE A 169 -6.76 -21.85 -5.12
N GLU A 170 -7.98 -22.09 -4.69
CA GLU A 170 -8.26 -22.87 -3.48
C GLU A 170 -9.46 -23.80 -3.64
N TYR A 171 -9.45 -24.87 -2.87
CA TYR A 171 -10.46 -25.89 -2.83
C TYR A 171 -10.83 -26.21 -1.39
N MET A 172 -12.09 -26.02 -1.06
CA MET A 172 -12.62 -26.25 0.29
C MET A 172 -12.47 -27.72 0.68
N ALA A 173 -12.21 -27.95 1.97
CA ALA A 173 -12.17 -29.28 2.56
C ALA A 173 -13.41 -30.11 2.20
N GLY A 174 -13.20 -31.38 1.79
CA GLY A 174 -14.27 -32.30 1.39
C GLY A 174 -14.91 -32.03 0.03
N SER A 175 -14.57 -30.94 -0.66
CA SER A 175 -15.11 -30.63 -1.99
C SER A 175 -14.58 -31.59 -3.07
N GLU A 176 -15.34 -31.73 -4.16
CA GLU A 176 -14.90 -32.53 -5.32
C GLU A 176 -13.64 -32.00 -5.97
N GLY A 177 -13.41 -30.64 -5.91
CA GLY A 177 -12.17 -30.01 -6.35
C GLY A 177 -10.97 -30.46 -5.51
N ALA A 178 -11.09 -30.42 -4.18
CA ALA A 178 -10.03 -30.88 -3.28
C ALA A 178 -9.69 -32.36 -3.50
N LYS A 179 -10.72 -33.22 -3.66
CA LYS A 179 -10.52 -34.65 -3.96
C LYS A 179 -9.81 -34.88 -5.29
N LYS A 180 -10.16 -34.13 -6.34
CA LYS A 180 -9.48 -34.20 -7.65
C LYS A 180 -8.03 -33.78 -7.56
N VAL A 181 -7.73 -32.65 -6.91
CA VAL A 181 -6.35 -32.18 -6.73
C VAL A 181 -5.54 -33.17 -5.90
N ARG A 182 -6.08 -33.65 -4.77
CA ARG A 182 -5.45 -34.69 -3.96
C ARG A 182 -5.13 -35.93 -4.78
N ASN A 183 -6.10 -36.46 -5.53
CA ASN A 183 -5.92 -37.64 -6.36
C ASN A 183 -4.84 -37.44 -7.44
N PHE A 184 -4.80 -36.30 -8.07
CA PHE A 184 -3.75 -35.94 -9.04
C PHE A 184 -2.37 -35.98 -8.37
N PHE A 185 -2.19 -35.33 -7.22
CA PHE A 185 -0.89 -35.37 -6.52
C PHE A 185 -0.46 -36.78 -6.14
N ILE A 186 -1.38 -37.62 -5.66
CA ILE A 186 -1.07 -39.01 -5.28
C ILE A 186 -0.80 -39.91 -6.48
N LYS A 187 -1.69 -39.92 -7.48
CA LYS A 187 -1.63 -40.86 -8.60
C LYS A 187 -0.63 -40.46 -9.67
N ASP A 188 -0.58 -39.15 -10.00
CA ASP A 188 0.20 -38.67 -11.14
C ASP A 188 1.52 -38.06 -10.72
N MET A 189 1.60 -37.42 -9.52
CA MET A 189 2.81 -36.77 -9.03
C MET A 189 3.57 -37.60 -7.98
N GLY A 190 3.09 -38.79 -7.61
CA GLY A 190 3.78 -39.69 -6.68
C GLY A 190 3.84 -39.20 -5.23
N VAL A 191 2.97 -38.30 -4.83
CA VAL A 191 2.88 -37.82 -3.44
C VAL A 191 2.29 -38.96 -2.59
N LYS A 192 2.87 -39.20 -1.40
CA LYS A 192 2.38 -40.24 -0.49
C LYS A 192 0.94 -39.99 -0.07
N ASN A 193 0.14 -41.06 0.03
CA ASN A 193 -1.30 -40.97 0.29
C ASN A 193 -1.63 -40.28 1.64
N ASP A 194 -0.76 -40.41 2.62
CA ASP A 194 -0.89 -39.80 3.96
C ASP A 194 -0.40 -38.36 4.03
N ALA A 195 0.27 -37.86 2.98
CA ALA A 195 0.77 -36.50 2.94
C ALA A 195 -0.32 -35.44 2.81
N ILE A 196 -1.46 -35.80 2.20
CA ILE A 196 -2.62 -34.93 2.07
C ILE A 196 -3.84 -35.68 2.60
N PRO A 197 -4.35 -35.35 3.81
CA PRO A 197 -5.56 -35.96 4.37
C PRO A 197 -6.78 -35.82 3.46
N GLU A 198 -7.76 -36.74 3.58
CA GLU A 198 -8.95 -36.73 2.72
C GLU A 198 -9.87 -35.52 2.97
N ASP A 199 -9.85 -35.00 4.17
CA ASP A 199 -10.60 -33.85 4.65
C ASP A 199 -9.80 -32.53 4.55
N ALA A 200 -8.65 -32.51 3.88
CA ALA A 200 -7.83 -31.31 3.74
C ALA A 200 -8.47 -30.29 2.77
N GLY A 201 -8.46 -29.01 3.16
CA GLY A 201 -8.55 -27.89 2.22
C GLY A 201 -7.20 -27.69 1.52
N ILE A 202 -7.21 -27.23 0.27
CA ILE A 202 -6.00 -27.08 -0.53
C ILE A 202 -5.95 -25.67 -1.10
N THR A 203 -4.84 -24.97 -0.88
CA THR A 203 -4.53 -23.66 -1.50
C THR A 203 -3.23 -23.77 -2.27
N ILE A 204 -3.18 -23.22 -3.48
CA ILE A 204 -1.99 -23.21 -4.32
C ILE A 204 -1.27 -21.87 -4.16
N LYS A 205 0.04 -21.95 -3.93
CA LYS A 205 0.94 -20.79 -3.82
C LYS A 205 1.87 -20.72 -5.04
N PRO A 206 1.43 -20.12 -6.16
CA PRO A 206 2.30 -19.92 -7.32
C PRO A 206 3.30 -18.79 -7.08
N MET A 207 4.47 -18.88 -7.70
CA MET A 207 5.47 -17.83 -7.70
C MET A 207 6.28 -17.90 -8.98
N SER A 208 6.33 -16.82 -9.74
CA SER A 208 6.95 -16.79 -11.05
C SER A 208 8.21 -15.92 -11.08
N GLU A 209 9.18 -16.36 -11.89
CA GLU A 209 10.43 -15.63 -12.08
C GLU A 209 10.21 -14.23 -12.66
N PHE A 210 9.39 -14.13 -13.71
CA PHE A 210 9.09 -12.87 -14.37
C PHE A 210 8.51 -11.83 -13.41
N LYS A 211 7.47 -12.21 -12.66
CA LYS A 211 6.80 -11.30 -11.73
C LYS A 211 7.69 -10.90 -10.55
N THR A 212 8.45 -11.87 -10.01
CA THR A 212 9.44 -11.61 -8.97
C THR A 212 10.50 -10.62 -9.45
N LYS A 213 11.13 -10.88 -10.61
CA LYS A 213 12.23 -10.04 -11.11
C LYS A 213 11.78 -8.61 -11.42
N ARG A 214 10.59 -8.40 -12.01
CA ARG A 214 10.08 -7.04 -12.26
C ARG A 214 9.82 -6.27 -10.97
N HIS A 215 9.26 -6.95 -9.95
CA HIS A 215 9.05 -6.37 -8.62
C HIS A 215 10.37 -5.98 -7.95
N VAL A 216 11.36 -6.86 -7.98
CA VAL A 216 12.69 -6.62 -7.43
C VAL A 216 13.40 -5.47 -8.15
N ARG A 217 13.36 -5.39 -9.49
CA ARG A 217 13.93 -4.25 -10.24
C ARG A 217 13.32 -2.92 -9.82
N LYS A 218 11.99 -2.88 -9.59
CA LYS A 218 11.32 -1.67 -9.09
C LYS A 218 11.85 -1.26 -7.71
N ALA A 219 11.98 -2.19 -6.78
CA ALA A 219 12.54 -1.92 -5.46
C ALA A 219 14.02 -1.49 -5.51
N PHE A 220 14.81 -2.07 -6.40
CA PHE A 220 16.21 -1.70 -6.56
C PHE A 220 16.39 -0.30 -7.17
N ARG A 221 15.59 0.06 -8.18
CA ARG A 221 15.57 1.43 -8.71
C ARG A 221 15.21 2.43 -7.61
N TYR A 222 14.14 2.17 -6.86
CA TYR A 222 13.76 3.00 -5.73
C TYR A 222 14.91 3.15 -4.71
N ALA A 223 15.61 2.05 -4.39
CA ALA A 223 16.75 2.08 -3.47
C ALA A 223 17.88 2.98 -3.98
N VAL A 224 18.22 2.87 -5.26
CA VAL A 224 19.27 3.68 -5.91
C VAL A 224 18.86 5.16 -5.95
N ASP A 225 17.65 5.45 -6.42
CA ASP A 225 17.16 6.82 -6.60
C ASP A 225 17.00 7.56 -5.27
N ASN A 226 16.72 6.84 -4.18
CA ASN A 226 16.57 7.41 -2.83
C ASN A 226 17.81 7.25 -1.93
N GLY A 227 18.95 6.85 -2.48
CA GLY A 227 20.22 6.77 -1.75
C GLY A 227 20.20 5.82 -0.55
N LYS A 228 19.36 4.76 -0.61
CA LYS A 228 19.24 3.75 0.44
C LYS A 228 20.51 2.91 0.54
N LYS A 229 20.81 2.37 1.72
CA LYS A 229 22.09 1.68 2.00
C LYS A 229 21.95 0.17 2.12
N SER A 230 20.74 -0.31 2.46
CA SER A 230 20.50 -1.70 2.76
C SER A 230 19.16 -2.21 2.24
N ILE A 231 19.18 -3.42 1.66
CA ILE A 231 18.01 -4.14 1.19
C ILE A 231 18.02 -5.53 1.80
N ALA A 232 16.90 -5.94 2.40
CA ALA A 232 16.64 -7.32 2.78
C ALA A 232 15.60 -7.94 1.84
N VAL A 233 15.88 -9.14 1.34
CA VAL A 233 14.87 -9.96 0.68
C VAL A 233 14.40 -11.00 1.67
N ALA A 234 13.14 -10.91 2.10
CA ALA A 234 12.57 -11.79 3.14
C ALA A 234 11.76 -12.92 2.52
N GLY A 235 11.91 -14.14 3.04
CA GLY A 235 11.15 -15.32 2.61
C GLY A 235 11.51 -16.58 3.38
N LYS A 236 10.57 -17.52 3.51
CA LYS A 236 10.75 -18.83 4.17
C LYS A 236 11.37 -19.86 3.23
N GLY A 237 12.42 -19.47 2.49
CA GLY A 237 13.03 -20.26 1.44
C GLY A 237 13.73 -21.56 1.91
N ASN A 238 14.02 -21.69 3.20
CA ASN A 238 14.55 -22.94 3.77
C ASN A 238 13.50 -24.07 3.82
N ILE A 239 12.19 -23.73 3.81
CA ILE A 239 11.06 -24.66 3.80
C ILE A 239 10.44 -24.70 2.41
N MET A 240 9.99 -23.56 1.89
CA MET A 240 9.34 -23.46 0.58
C MET A 240 10.37 -23.18 -0.53
N LYS A 241 11.16 -24.19 -0.87
CA LYS A 241 12.34 -24.04 -1.77
C LYS A 241 11.95 -23.64 -3.19
N ALA A 242 10.85 -24.21 -3.71
CA ALA A 242 10.40 -23.99 -5.09
C ALA A 242 9.69 -22.65 -5.31
N THR A 243 9.22 -22.02 -4.25
CA THR A 243 8.50 -20.73 -4.29
C THR A 243 9.33 -19.64 -3.61
N GLU A 244 9.25 -19.49 -2.30
CA GLU A 244 9.95 -18.41 -1.59
C GLU A 244 11.48 -18.51 -1.69
N GLY A 245 12.04 -19.75 -1.74
CA GLY A 245 13.45 -19.96 -2.02
C GLY A 245 13.87 -19.50 -3.41
N ALA A 246 13.04 -19.78 -4.42
CA ALA A 246 13.23 -19.29 -5.77
C ALA A 246 13.14 -17.74 -5.83
N PHE A 247 12.16 -17.13 -5.17
CA PHE A 247 12.02 -15.68 -5.03
C PHE A 247 13.32 -15.03 -4.52
N LEU A 248 13.89 -15.58 -3.43
CA LEU A 248 15.15 -15.10 -2.87
C LEU A 248 16.31 -15.22 -3.87
N ASN A 249 16.36 -16.30 -4.66
CA ASN A 249 17.42 -16.51 -5.65
C ASN A 249 17.26 -15.54 -6.84
N TRP A 250 16.06 -15.40 -7.39
CA TRP A 250 15.79 -14.47 -8.48
C TRP A 250 16.09 -13.01 -8.11
N ALA A 251 15.87 -12.61 -6.86
CA ALA A 251 16.27 -11.28 -6.39
C ALA A 251 17.80 -11.08 -6.46
N PHE A 252 18.59 -12.12 -6.11
CA PHE A 252 20.04 -12.09 -6.21
C PHE A 252 20.55 -12.18 -7.65
N GLU A 253 19.78 -12.75 -8.57
CA GLU A 253 20.07 -12.71 -10.00
C GLU A 253 19.87 -11.29 -10.56
N VAL A 254 18.80 -10.60 -10.19
CA VAL A 254 18.58 -9.20 -10.58
C VAL A 254 19.73 -8.30 -10.14
N ALA A 255 20.31 -8.52 -8.95
CA ALA A 255 21.47 -7.76 -8.49
C ALA A 255 22.72 -7.89 -9.40
N LYS A 256 22.77 -8.93 -10.24
CA LYS A 256 23.86 -9.16 -11.20
C LYS A 256 23.60 -8.57 -12.58
N GLU A 257 22.40 -8.05 -12.83
CA GLU A 257 22.05 -7.39 -14.09
C GLU A 257 22.90 -6.11 -14.29
N ASP A 258 23.17 -5.75 -15.54
CA ASP A 258 24.02 -4.59 -15.88
C ASP A 258 23.56 -3.29 -15.23
N GLU A 259 22.26 -3.11 -15.02
CA GLU A 259 21.67 -1.96 -14.34
C GLU A 259 22.09 -1.84 -12.87
N PHE A 260 22.36 -2.98 -12.18
CA PHE A 260 22.48 -3.02 -10.71
C PHE A 260 23.83 -3.53 -10.18
N LYS A 261 24.59 -4.31 -10.98
CA LYS A 261 25.82 -4.99 -10.53
C LYS A 261 26.88 -4.06 -9.91
N ASP A 262 26.92 -2.80 -10.34
CA ASP A 262 27.83 -1.79 -9.82
C ASP A 262 27.26 -0.96 -8.66
N LYS A 263 25.97 -1.06 -8.40
CA LYS A 263 25.24 -0.30 -7.39
C LYS A 263 24.85 -1.14 -6.17
N ILE A 264 24.65 -2.45 -6.34
CA ILE A 264 24.18 -3.37 -5.30
C ILE A 264 25.22 -4.47 -5.08
N SER A 265 25.52 -4.76 -3.82
CA SER A 265 26.46 -5.80 -3.40
C SER A 265 25.73 -6.96 -2.73
N THR A 266 26.04 -8.18 -3.18
CA THR A 266 25.57 -9.44 -2.57
C THR A 266 26.60 -10.03 -1.58
N GLU A 267 27.76 -9.40 -1.40
CA GLU A 267 28.84 -9.87 -0.55
C GLU A 267 28.68 -9.37 0.89
N ALA A 268 28.93 -10.26 1.86
CA ALA A 268 28.93 -9.88 3.27
C ALA A 268 30.18 -9.05 3.59
N GLY A 269 29.98 -7.86 4.16
CA GLY A 269 31.07 -7.04 4.69
C GLY A 269 31.68 -6.00 3.75
N THR A 270 31.09 -5.77 2.58
CA THR A 270 31.60 -4.74 1.64
C THR A 270 31.26 -3.31 2.08
N SER A 271 32.28 -2.52 2.34
CA SER A 271 32.23 -1.08 2.57
C SER A 271 32.39 -0.25 1.28
N SER A 272 32.06 -0.81 0.13
CA SER A 272 32.40 -0.26 -1.20
C SER A 272 31.48 0.87 -1.69
N GLY A 273 30.63 1.46 -0.82
CA GLY A 273 29.65 2.46 -1.24
C GLY A 273 28.44 1.88 -1.97
N LYS A 274 28.38 0.56 -2.19
CA LYS A 274 27.24 -0.13 -2.80
C LYS A 274 26.14 -0.41 -1.76
N ILE A 275 24.90 -0.52 -2.24
CA ILE A 275 23.75 -0.92 -1.42
C ILE A 275 23.91 -2.40 -1.03
N LYS A 276 23.84 -2.71 0.25
CA LYS A 276 23.97 -4.08 0.76
C LYS A 276 22.68 -4.86 0.54
N LEU A 277 22.74 -6.00 -0.16
CA LEU A 277 21.64 -6.94 -0.34
C LEU A 277 21.82 -8.16 0.57
N SER A 278 20.78 -8.53 1.29
CA SER A 278 20.78 -9.66 2.23
C SER A 278 19.57 -10.57 2.05
N LYS A 279 19.73 -11.88 2.21
CA LYS A 279 18.63 -12.86 2.36
C LYS A 279 18.29 -12.98 3.84
N VAL A 280 17.00 -12.87 4.18
CA VAL A 280 16.51 -12.99 5.54
C VAL A 280 15.33 -13.97 5.59
N ILE A 281 15.34 -14.92 6.53
CA ILE A 281 14.20 -15.82 6.74
C ILE A 281 13.05 -15.00 7.36
N THR A 282 11.81 -15.23 6.92
CA THR A 282 10.63 -14.43 7.31
C THR A 282 10.48 -14.28 8.83
N ASP A 283 10.58 -15.38 9.59
CA ASP A 283 10.49 -15.34 11.05
C ASP A 283 11.63 -14.51 11.68
N GLN A 284 12.83 -14.58 11.11
CA GLN A 284 13.95 -13.73 11.54
C GLN A 284 13.68 -12.25 11.19
N MET A 285 13.06 -11.96 10.04
CA MET A 285 12.69 -10.61 9.68
C MET A 285 11.69 -10.00 10.67
N LEU A 286 10.66 -10.74 11.06
CA LEU A 286 9.68 -10.30 12.06
C LEU A 286 10.36 -9.99 13.41
N MET A 287 11.28 -10.84 13.86
CA MET A 287 12.06 -10.61 15.07
C MET A 287 12.97 -9.39 14.95
N GLN A 288 13.69 -9.24 13.83
CA GLN A 288 14.63 -8.14 13.62
C GLN A 288 13.93 -6.78 13.53
N LEU A 289 12.74 -6.70 12.96
CA LEU A 289 11.96 -5.46 12.94
C LEU A 289 11.67 -4.92 14.35
N VAL A 290 11.45 -5.81 15.32
CA VAL A 290 11.23 -5.42 16.73
C VAL A 290 12.56 -5.08 17.44
N LEU A 291 13.59 -5.91 17.26
CA LEU A 291 14.85 -5.75 17.97
C LEU A 291 15.77 -4.68 17.37
N ASN A 292 15.81 -4.59 16.04
CA ASN A 292 16.70 -3.72 15.28
C ASN A 292 15.95 -3.09 14.08
N PRO A 293 14.96 -2.22 14.30
CA PRO A 293 14.10 -1.69 13.22
C PRO A 293 14.88 -0.93 12.14
N ASN A 294 16.07 -0.40 12.45
CA ASN A 294 16.96 0.29 11.52
C ASN A 294 17.97 -0.63 10.81
N ALA A 295 17.82 -1.95 10.91
CA ALA A 295 18.75 -2.89 10.26
C ALA A 295 18.65 -2.86 8.73
N TYR A 296 17.50 -2.47 8.19
CA TYR A 296 17.22 -2.46 6.75
C TYR A 296 16.43 -1.23 6.35
N ASP A 297 16.86 -0.56 5.27
CA ASP A 297 16.13 0.57 4.69
C ASP A 297 14.97 0.08 3.81
N ILE A 298 15.16 -1.08 3.15
CA ILE A 298 14.16 -1.70 2.27
C ILE A 298 14.01 -3.17 2.58
N ILE A 299 12.76 -3.62 2.63
CA ILE A 299 12.39 -5.03 2.71
C ILE A 299 11.60 -5.40 1.45
N ILE A 300 12.10 -6.39 0.69
CA ILE A 300 11.42 -6.95 -0.48
C ILE A 300 10.88 -8.32 -0.11
N THR A 301 9.61 -8.60 -0.39
CA THR A 301 8.99 -9.85 0.04
C THR A 301 7.78 -10.23 -0.82
N GLN A 302 7.34 -11.48 -0.70
CA GLN A 302 6.18 -12.05 -1.36
C GLN A 302 4.88 -11.45 -0.81
N ASN A 303 3.76 -11.72 -1.47
CA ASN A 303 2.48 -11.12 -1.18
C ASN A 303 2.02 -11.37 0.27
N LEU A 304 1.91 -12.62 0.71
CA LEU A 304 1.43 -12.97 2.05
C LEU A 304 2.40 -12.48 3.15
N ASN A 305 3.68 -12.76 2.98
CA ASN A 305 4.69 -12.33 3.95
C ASN A 305 4.77 -10.80 4.04
N GLY A 306 4.57 -10.10 2.92
CA GLY A 306 4.55 -8.65 2.86
C GLY A 306 3.37 -8.03 3.61
N ASP A 307 2.23 -8.71 3.63
CA ASP A 307 1.09 -8.32 4.45
C ASP A 307 1.46 -8.35 5.94
N TYR A 308 1.93 -9.50 6.42
CA TYR A 308 2.31 -9.67 7.83
C TYR A 308 3.45 -8.75 8.26
N ILE A 309 4.50 -8.63 7.44
CA ILE A 309 5.68 -7.81 7.74
C ILE A 309 5.29 -6.32 7.80
N SER A 310 4.45 -5.84 6.87
CA SER A 310 4.04 -4.43 6.87
C SER A 310 3.10 -4.09 8.03
N ASP A 311 2.25 -5.03 8.45
CA ASP A 311 1.39 -4.83 9.62
C ASP A 311 2.20 -4.78 10.93
N LEU A 312 3.19 -5.69 11.07
CA LEU A 312 4.11 -5.61 12.20
C LEU A 312 4.92 -4.30 12.20
N ALA A 313 5.46 -3.91 11.05
CA ALA A 313 6.22 -2.65 10.95
C ALA A 313 5.34 -1.44 11.28
N SER A 314 4.09 -1.43 10.81
CA SER A 314 3.14 -0.35 11.12
C SER A 314 2.82 -0.28 12.62
N ALA A 315 2.74 -1.43 13.32
CA ALA A 315 2.53 -1.45 14.75
C ALA A 315 3.67 -0.76 15.53
N LEU A 316 4.91 -0.84 15.03
CA LEU A 316 6.07 -0.18 15.65
C LEU A 316 5.96 1.36 15.63
N VAL A 317 5.18 1.91 14.70
CA VAL A 317 4.94 3.35 14.57
C VAL A 317 3.51 3.76 14.97
N GLY A 318 2.82 2.95 15.78
CA GLY A 318 1.50 3.28 16.33
C GLY A 318 0.32 2.68 15.58
N GLY A 319 0.55 1.93 14.50
CA GLY A 319 -0.47 1.17 13.78
C GLY A 319 -0.65 1.59 12.31
N PRO A 320 -1.49 0.84 11.56
CA PRO A 320 -1.66 1.05 10.11
C PRO A 320 -2.34 2.39 9.76
N GLY A 321 -2.93 3.07 10.73
CA GLY A 321 -3.50 4.42 10.55
C GLY A 321 -2.45 5.50 10.25
N PHE A 322 -1.15 5.21 10.44
CA PHE A 322 -0.04 6.15 10.19
C PHE A 322 0.76 5.82 8.92
N VAL A 323 0.47 4.73 8.26
CA VAL A 323 1.29 4.22 7.16
C VAL A 323 0.62 4.45 5.81
N PRO A 324 1.27 5.19 4.87
CA PRO A 324 0.79 5.30 3.50
C PRO A 324 1.04 4.03 2.70
N SER A 325 0.31 3.87 1.59
CA SER A 325 0.49 2.78 0.65
C SER A 325 0.23 3.21 -0.78
N GLY A 326 1.05 2.71 -1.71
CA GLY A 326 0.83 2.82 -3.15
C GLY A 326 0.99 1.47 -3.83
N ASN A 327 0.01 1.05 -4.64
CA ASN A 327 0.09 -0.11 -5.51
C ASN A 327 0.55 0.36 -6.89
N ILE A 328 1.71 -0.10 -7.34
CA ILE A 328 2.38 0.43 -8.52
C ILE A 328 2.57 -0.67 -9.57
N GLY A 329 2.18 -0.36 -10.80
CA GLY A 329 2.47 -1.15 -12.00
C GLY A 329 3.52 -0.48 -12.89
N ASP A 330 3.47 -0.74 -14.19
CA ASP A 330 4.32 -0.07 -15.17
C ASP A 330 3.67 1.25 -15.59
N GLY A 331 3.99 2.32 -14.83
CA GLY A 331 3.43 3.67 -14.97
C GLY A 331 2.08 3.87 -14.27
N TYR A 332 1.30 2.82 -14.05
CA TYR A 332 0.04 2.90 -13.31
C TYR A 332 0.26 2.93 -11.80
N ALA A 333 -0.56 3.71 -11.08
CA ALA A 333 -0.52 3.80 -9.62
C ALA A 333 -1.90 3.95 -8.99
N LEU A 334 -2.12 3.22 -7.89
CA LEU A 334 -3.28 3.36 -7.02
C LEU A 334 -2.82 3.52 -5.59
N PHE A 335 -3.03 4.71 -5.03
CA PHE A 335 -2.70 5.00 -3.63
C PHE A 335 -3.88 4.62 -2.72
N GLU A 336 -3.60 4.16 -1.52
CA GLU A 336 -4.64 3.68 -0.61
C GLU A 336 -4.23 3.77 0.86
N SER A 337 -5.20 3.83 1.77
CA SER A 337 -4.93 3.60 3.18
C SER A 337 -4.50 2.15 3.41
N THR A 338 -3.56 1.94 4.34
CA THR A 338 -3.05 0.60 4.67
C THR A 338 -4.05 -0.20 5.52
N HIS A 339 -4.81 0.49 6.39
CA HIS A 339 -5.81 -0.13 7.27
C HIS A 339 -7.07 -0.61 6.55
N GLY A 340 -7.85 -1.48 7.21
CA GLY A 340 -9.16 -1.94 6.74
C GLY A 340 -10.29 -0.92 6.94
N VAL A 341 -11.52 -1.40 6.80
CA VAL A 341 -12.75 -0.59 6.79
C VAL A 341 -13.18 -0.03 8.15
N GLY A 342 -12.66 -0.55 9.28
CA GLY A 342 -12.93 -0.05 10.63
C GLY A 342 -14.43 0.05 10.97
N MET A 343 -15.21 -1.00 10.68
CA MET A 343 -16.67 -0.98 10.85
C MET A 343 -17.12 -0.67 12.29
N ASP A 344 -16.29 -1.01 13.27
CA ASP A 344 -16.53 -0.76 14.70
C ASP A 344 -16.51 0.72 15.08
N ILE A 345 -15.81 1.55 14.30
CA ILE A 345 -15.69 3.00 14.52
C ILE A 345 -16.31 3.84 13.39
N ALA A 346 -16.84 3.22 12.35
CA ALA A 346 -17.48 3.91 11.23
C ALA A 346 -18.69 4.75 11.71
N GLY A 347 -18.84 5.96 11.18
CA GLY A 347 -19.89 6.91 11.52
C GLY A 347 -19.70 7.64 12.86
N LYS A 348 -18.61 7.36 13.60
CA LYS A 348 -18.36 7.98 14.92
C LYS A 348 -17.51 9.25 14.87
N GLY A 349 -16.94 9.58 13.71
CA GLY A 349 -16.10 10.77 13.53
C GLY A 349 -14.77 10.75 14.32
N ILE A 350 -14.28 9.54 14.67
CA ILE A 350 -13.05 9.35 15.47
C ILE A 350 -11.93 8.65 14.71
N ALA A 351 -12.16 8.28 13.45
CA ALA A 351 -11.20 7.60 12.63
C ALA A 351 -9.99 8.48 12.31
N ASN A 352 -8.79 7.92 12.37
CA ASN A 352 -7.55 8.60 12.01
C ASN A 352 -7.41 8.70 10.48
N PRO A 353 -7.36 9.92 9.90
CA PRO A 353 -7.27 10.10 8.45
C PRO A 353 -5.83 10.08 7.91
N LEU A 354 -4.81 9.85 8.76
CA LEU A 354 -3.40 10.04 8.35
C LEU A 354 -2.96 9.07 7.28
N SER A 355 -3.33 7.78 7.37
CA SER A 355 -2.88 6.80 6.37
C SER A 355 -3.26 7.22 4.94
N ILE A 356 -4.53 7.60 4.71
CA ILE A 356 -4.95 8.06 3.37
C ILE A 356 -4.41 9.45 3.03
N THR A 357 -4.24 10.33 4.00
CA THR A 357 -3.67 11.67 3.79
C THR A 357 -2.20 11.58 3.38
N LEU A 358 -1.43 10.74 4.04
CA LEU A 358 -0.03 10.46 3.67
C LEU A 358 0.08 9.70 2.34
N SER A 359 -0.91 8.83 2.02
CA SER A 359 -1.01 8.21 0.70
C SER A 359 -1.29 9.25 -0.40
N GLY A 360 -2.06 10.29 -0.09
CA GLY A 360 -2.24 11.47 -0.94
C GLY A 360 -0.94 12.22 -1.16
N ALA A 361 -0.12 12.43 -0.11
CA ALA A 361 1.20 13.02 -0.25
C ALA A 361 2.15 12.16 -1.10
N MET A 362 2.15 10.84 -0.88
CA MET A 362 2.91 9.89 -1.71
C MET A 362 2.45 9.90 -3.18
N MET A 363 1.15 10.09 -3.44
CA MET A 363 0.61 10.30 -4.79
C MET A 363 1.15 11.59 -5.40
N LEU A 364 1.18 12.69 -4.65
CA LEU A 364 1.74 13.96 -5.11
C LEU A 364 3.21 13.83 -5.52
N GLU A 365 4.03 13.11 -4.74
CA GLU A 365 5.42 12.81 -5.11
C GLU A 365 5.49 12.01 -6.40
N TYR A 366 4.63 10.98 -6.56
CA TYR A 366 4.61 10.14 -7.75
C TYR A 366 4.29 10.91 -9.02
N ILE A 367 3.40 11.91 -8.95
CA ILE A 367 3.06 12.77 -10.09
C ILE A 367 3.93 14.03 -10.20
N GLY A 368 4.97 14.16 -9.39
CA GLY A 368 5.95 15.24 -9.45
C GLY A 368 5.54 16.56 -8.77
N PHE A 369 4.49 16.54 -7.94
CA PHE A 369 4.06 17.71 -7.15
C PHE A 369 4.75 17.72 -5.77
N ASN A 370 6.08 17.69 -5.78
CA ASN A 370 6.92 17.47 -4.60
C ASN A 370 6.80 18.56 -3.52
N GLU A 371 6.58 19.81 -3.93
CA GLU A 371 6.43 20.93 -2.98
C GLU A 371 5.14 20.76 -2.16
N ALA A 372 4.03 20.41 -2.79
CA ALA A 372 2.77 20.15 -2.12
C ALA A 372 2.85 18.90 -1.22
N ALA A 373 3.52 17.83 -1.69
CA ALA A 373 3.75 16.63 -0.89
C ALA A 373 4.51 16.96 0.40
N LYS A 374 5.59 17.71 0.29
CA LYS A 374 6.41 18.16 1.44
C LYS A 374 5.58 18.97 2.44
N LEU A 375 4.72 19.87 1.97
CA LEU A 375 3.83 20.64 2.85
C LEU A 375 2.90 19.72 3.66
N VAL A 376 2.33 18.67 3.04
CA VAL A 376 1.48 17.70 3.76
C VAL A 376 2.28 16.96 4.84
N TYR A 377 3.45 16.41 4.51
CA TYR A 377 4.29 15.70 5.49
C TYR A 377 4.69 16.59 6.66
N ASP A 378 5.15 17.81 6.37
CA ASP A 378 5.58 18.76 7.39
C ASP A 378 4.41 19.21 8.28
N ALA A 379 3.23 19.44 7.70
CA ALA A 379 2.02 19.84 8.43
C ALA A 379 1.51 18.72 9.36
N VAL A 380 1.48 17.47 8.87
CA VAL A 380 1.11 16.30 9.69
C VAL A 380 2.06 16.17 10.88
N LYS A 381 3.37 16.25 10.63
CA LYS A 381 4.39 16.16 11.68
C LYS A 381 4.23 17.26 12.73
N ARG A 382 4.03 18.54 12.32
CA ARG A 382 3.81 19.66 13.24
C ARG A 382 2.54 19.47 14.06
N THR A 383 1.44 19.05 13.43
CA THR A 383 0.15 18.84 14.11
C THR A 383 0.25 17.77 15.21
N ILE A 384 0.93 16.64 14.93
CA ILE A 384 1.17 15.58 15.92
C ILE A 384 2.09 16.07 17.03
N TYR A 385 3.17 16.79 16.67
CA TYR A 385 4.14 17.31 17.65
C TYR A 385 3.51 18.28 18.67
N GLN A 386 2.47 19.02 18.26
CA GLN A 386 1.66 19.88 19.14
C GLN A 386 0.74 19.11 20.07
N GLY A 387 0.70 17.79 19.98
CA GLY A 387 -0.19 16.93 20.77
C GLY A 387 -1.63 16.84 20.25
N ASN A 388 -1.89 17.33 19.03
CA ASN A 388 -3.21 17.25 18.42
C ASN A 388 -3.39 15.90 17.70
N GLY A 389 -4.53 15.23 17.91
CA GLY A 389 -4.81 13.98 17.23
C GLY A 389 -6.19 13.40 17.45
N THR A 390 -6.53 12.40 16.65
CA THR A 390 -7.71 11.57 16.87
C THR A 390 -7.55 10.72 18.13
N ARG A 391 -8.62 10.04 18.54
CA ARG A 391 -8.67 9.26 19.78
C ARG A 391 -7.49 8.31 19.99
N ASP A 392 -7.01 7.65 18.95
CA ASP A 392 -5.86 6.74 19.01
C ASP A 392 -4.57 7.48 19.40
N ILE A 393 -4.31 8.64 18.78
CA ILE A 393 -3.16 9.51 19.09
C ILE A 393 -3.30 10.08 20.50
N TYR A 394 -4.47 10.64 20.82
CA TYR A 394 -4.77 11.22 22.13
C TYR A 394 -4.54 10.20 23.27
N THR A 395 -5.19 9.03 23.17
CA THR A 395 -5.05 7.97 24.17
C THR A 395 -3.62 7.46 24.29
N GLY A 396 -2.88 7.44 23.19
CA GLY A 396 -1.46 7.08 23.21
C GLY A 396 -0.61 8.11 23.96
N PHE A 397 -0.83 9.40 23.77
CA PHE A 397 -0.13 10.45 24.50
C PHE A 397 -0.50 10.47 25.99
N GLU A 398 -1.78 10.24 26.33
CA GLU A 398 -2.20 10.12 27.75
C GLU A 398 -1.43 9.00 28.48
N LYS A 399 -1.26 7.83 27.84
CA LYS A 399 -0.48 6.72 28.41
C LYS A 399 0.98 7.06 28.64
N LEU A 400 1.52 8.05 27.94
CA LEU A 400 2.89 8.56 28.06
C LEU A 400 2.98 9.80 28.96
N ASP A 401 1.89 10.16 29.66
CA ASP A 401 1.80 11.36 30.51
C ASP A 401 2.15 12.67 29.75
N LYS A 402 1.80 12.72 28.45
CA LYS A 402 1.99 13.89 27.58
C LYS A 402 0.68 14.64 27.39
N LYS A 403 0.77 15.97 27.40
CA LYS A 403 -0.39 16.84 27.12
C LYS A 403 -0.83 16.63 25.67
N ALA A 404 -2.12 16.36 25.47
CA ALA A 404 -2.71 16.13 24.16
C ALA A 404 -4.14 16.72 24.09
N VAL A 405 -4.64 16.88 22.86
CA VAL A 405 -5.99 17.31 22.55
C VAL A 405 -6.65 16.27 21.65
N GLU A 406 -7.76 15.68 22.14
CA GLU A 406 -8.58 14.78 21.33
C GLU A 406 -9.38 15.59 20.31
N LEU A 407 -9.27 15.22 19.05
CA LEU A 407 -9.96 15.83 17.92
C LEU A 407 -10.78 14.79 17.18
N SER A 408 -11.91 15.23 16.62
CA SER A 408 -12.63 14.42 15.62
C SER A 408 -11.80 14.29 14.33
N THR A 409 -12.14 13.32 13.48
CA THR A 409 -11.53 13.12 12.15
C THR A 409 -11.46 14.43 11.36
N VAL A 410 -12.57 15.18 11.33
CA VAL A 410 -12.66 16.44 10.55
C VAL A 410 -11.84 17.57 11.20
N GLU A 411 -11.88 17.70 12.54
CA GLU A 411 -11.10 18.72 13.25
C GLU A 411 -9.60 18.46 13.10
N PHE A 412 -9.17 17.20 13.16
CA PHE A 412 -7.78 16.85 12.95
C PHE A 412 -7.31 17.25 11.55
N GLY A 413 -8.11 16.99 10.52
CA GLY A 413 -7.83 17.49 9.16
C GLY A 413 -7.73 19.02 9.08
N ARG A 414 -8.61 19.75 9.79
CA ARG A 414 -8.53 21.22 9.86
C ARG A 414 -7.26 21.72 10.55
N HIS A 415 -6.78 21.01 11.57
CA HIS A 415 -5.52 21.34 12.22
C HIS A 415 -4.33 21.12 11.29
N ILE A 416 -4.31 20.03 10.53
CA ILE A 416 -3.29 19.80 9.50
C ILE A 416 -3.28 20.93 8.46
N ILE A 417 -4.46 21.33 7.98
CA ILE A 417 -4.59 22.45 7.01
C ILE A 417 -4.08 23.78 7.58
N LYS A 418 -4.25 24.06 8.86
CA LYS A 418 -3.70 25.26 9.49
C LYS A 418 -2.19 25.29 9.53
N GLU A 419 -1.58 24.12 9.54
CA GLU A 419 -0.11 23.96 9.54
C GLU A 419 0.49 23.98 8.12
N ILE A 420 -0.32 23.91 7.07
CA ILE A 420 0.08 24.14 5.67
C ILE A 420 0.24 25.65 5.41
#